data_0e4da56de76bc1b02b4c0336e34fb1c9
#
_entry.id   0e4da56de76bc1b02b4c0336e34fb1c9
#
_cell.length_a   1.000
_cell.length_b   1.000
_cell.length_c   1.000
_cell.angle_alpha   90.00
_cell.angle_beta   90.00
_cell.angle_gamma   90.00
#
_symmetry.space_group_name_H-M   'P 1'
#
loop_
_entity.id
_entity.type
_entity.pdbx_description
1 polymer ?
#
loop_
_entity_poly.entity_id
_entity_poly.type
_entity_poly.pdbx_seq_one_letter_code
_entity_poly.pdbx_strand_id
1 'polypeptide(L)'
;RGLGDVYKRQILTQYRLPVPVIVIGNIQLGGSGKTPVVIYLAQALTQRGMRVGIISRGYGGTTKNPALVAGDRDNPAAIYGDEPILLAHKSGLPVAVARQKVKAGEFLLQHFPLDVILSDDGLQHYALKRDLEIIVLSYTALYQHPSLLPEGPWREGLKRLQEAQFVLITKIPLRKTMDKKMVASKLKIPEHKIFFLYNHFGPLYALGHPEKRIPVRDLPGGPIAAACAIGEPESFFIALKEKGIPLQASLSYRDHTLLPLKKLRQRYPCVIITEKDAVKYSGVDIEGVYVLSMAVEPENAFLSQLIQKMNNLESTPK
;
A
#
# COMPACT_ATOMS: atom_id res chain seq x y z
N ARG A 1 11.76 25.43 -9.53
CA ARG A 1 11.72 24.23 -10.39
C ARG A 1 12.13 23.04 -9.53
N GLY A 2 11.29 21.99 -9.43
CA GLY A 2 11.57 20.86 -8.57
C GLY A 2 12.57 19.86 -9.20
N LEU A 3 13.14 19.00 -8.37
CA LEU A 3 14.08 17.95 -8.79
C LEU A 3 13.53 17.08 -9.94
N GLY A 4 12.21 16.85 -9.96
CA GLY A 4 11.52 16.14 -11.04
C GLY A 4 11.68 16.79 -12.41
N ASP A 5 11.68 18.11 -12.51
CA ASP A 5 11.89 18.82 -13.78
C ASP A 5 13.31 18.65 -14.32
N VAL A 6 14.30 18.51 -13.43
CA VAL A 6 15.71 18.31 -13.78
C VAL A 6 15.89 16.92 -14.43
N TYR A 7 15.28 15.87 -13.89
CA TYR A 7 15.28 14.55 -14.49
C TYR A 7 14.49 14.48 -15.81
N LYS A 8 13.30 15.10 -15.85
CA LYS A 8 12.44 15.13 -17.05
C LYS A 8 13.11 15.86 -18.23
N ARG A 9 13.95 16.87 -17.96
CA ARG A 9 14.72 17.58 -18.98
C ARG A 9 16.04 16.89 -19.37
N GLN A 10 16.24 15.64 -18.92
CA GLN A 10 17.42 14.83 -19.18
C GLN A 10 18.75 15.47 -18.68
N ILE A 11 18.68 16.39 -17.72
CA ILE A 11 19.87 16.98 -17.08
C ILE A 11 20.51 15.97 -16.13
N LEU A 12 19.72 15.07 -15.53
CA LEU A 12 20.20 13.97 -14.70
C LEU A 12 19.82 12.63 -15.34
N THR A 13 20.73 11.68 -15.26
CA THR A 13 20.58 10.34 -15.85
C THR A 13 19.46 9.56 -15.15
N GLN A 14 18.53 9.02 -15.94
CA GLN A 14 17.59 8.02 -15.49
C GLN A 14 18.14 6.62 -15.76
N TYR A 15 18.03 5.73 -14.80
CA TYR A 15 18.44 4.33 -14.90
C TYR A 15 17.23 3.47 -15.31
N ARG A 16 17.40 2.74 -16.40
CA ARG A 16 16.41 1.78 -16.89
C ARG A 16 16.80 0.37 -16.43
N LEU A 17 15.83 -0.34 -15.85
CA LEU A 17 15.95 -1.77 -15.59
C LEU A 17 15.58 -2.58 -16.85
N PRO A 18 16.10 -3.82 -16.99
CA PRO A 18 15.83 -4.64 -18.18
C PRO A 18 14.40 -5.16 -18.28
N VAL A 19 13.60 -5.03 -17.23
CA VAL A 19 12.19 -5.41 -17.20
C VAL A 19 11.29 -4.18 -16.99
N PRO A 20 10.01 -4.23 -17.38
CA PRO A 20 9.06 -3.16 -17.12
C PRO A 20 8.95 -2.80 -15.64
N VAL A 21 8.90 -1.51 -15.36
CA VAL A 21 8.70 -0.96 -14.01
C VAL A 21 7.37 -0.23 -13.93
N ILE A 22 6.49 -0.71 -13.05
CA ILE A 22 5.23 -0.05 -12.72
C ILE A 22 5.42 0.68 -11.39
N VAL A 23 5.31 2.01 -11.43
CA VAL A 23 5.41 2.84 -10.23
C VAL A 23 4.04 3.09 -9.64
N ILE A 24 3.87 2.73 -8.39
CA ILE A 24 2.72 3.08 -7.58
C ILE A 24 3.13 4.16 -6.59
N GLY A 25 2.40 5.27 -6.55
CA GLY A 25 2.73 6.37 -5.66
C GLY A 25 1.57 7.33 -5.43
N ASN A 26 1.83 8.38 -4.68
CA ASN A 26 0.86 9.46 -4.45
C ASN A 26 1.51 10.84 -4.54
N ILE A 27 0.69 11.87 -4.71
CA ILE A 27 1.13 13.27 -4.81
C ILE A 27 0.82 14.06 -3.53
N GLN A 28 0.37 13.41 -2.45
CA GLN A 28 0.10 14.04 -1.16
C GLN A 28 0.77 13.29 -0.02
N LEU A 29 0.89 13.93 1.14
CA LEU A 29 1.31 13.28 2.39
C LEU A 29 0.17 12.42 2.94
N GLY A 30 0.55 11.37 3.67
CA GLY A 30 -0.37 10.49 4.37
C GLY A 30 -0.64 9.17 3.67
N GLY A 31 -1.45 8.35 4.33
CA GLY A 31 -1.77 6.99 3.90
C GLY A 31 -2.83 6.95 2.80
N SER A 32 -2.46 7.10 1.55
CA SER A 32 -3.41 7.04 0.42
C SER A 32 -3.83 5.60 0.03
N GLY A 33 -3.39 4.56 0.73
CA GLY A 33 -3.73 3.17 0.38
C GLY A 33 -2.85 2.55 -0.72
N LYS A 34 -1.63 3.03 -0.92
CA LYS A 34 -0.68 2.47 -1.91
C LYS A 34 -0.37 1.00 -1.67
N THR A 35 0.00 0.64 -0.45
CA THR A 35 0.41 -0.71 -0.08
C THR A 35 -0.65 -1.78 -0.44
N PRO A 36 -1.94 -1.61 -0.13
CA PRO A 36 -2.99 -2.51 -0.63
C PRO A 36 -3.07 -2.60 -2.15
N VAL A 37 -2.85 -1.50 -2.88
CA VAL A 37 -2.81 -1.50 -4.35
C VAL A 37 -1.64 -2.32 -4.88
N VAL A 38 -0.44 -2.17 -4.30
CA VAL A 38 0.74 -2.95 -4.68
C VAL A 38 0.50 -4.43 -4.43
N ILE A 39 -0.06 -4.81 -3.28
CA ILE A 39 -0.41 -6.21 -2.95
C ILE A 39 -1.40 -6.77 -3.97
N TYR A 40 -2.48 -6.04 -4.26
CA TYR A 40 -3.47 -6.45 -5.26
C TYR A 40 -2.83 -6.70 -6.63
N LEU A 41 -2.04 -5.74 -7.12
CA LEU A 41 -1.38 -5.86 -8.42
C LEU A 41 -0.38 -7.03 -8.44
N ALA A 42 0.40 -7.19 -7.39
CA ALA A 42 1.34 -8.28 -7.24
C ALA A 42 0.65 -9.64 -7.38
N GLN A 43 -0.43 -9.84 -6.64
CA GLN A 43 -1.22 -11.07 -6.68
C GLN A 43 -1.91 -11.27 -8.05
N ALA A 44 -2.52 -10.23 -8.60
CA ALA A 44 -3.25 -10.29 -9.86
C ALA A 44 -2.34 -10.58 -11.07
N LEU A 45 -1.12 -10.05 -11.09
CA LEU A 45 -0.12 -10.32 -12.13
C LEU A 45 0.47 -11.73 -11.98
N THR A 46 0.76 -12.17 -10.74
CA THR A 46 1.25 -13.52 -10.46
C THR A 46 0.22 -14.59 -10.86
N GLN A 47 -1.07 -14.36 -10.59
CA GLN A 47 -2.15 -15.26 -11.02
C GLN A 47 -2.24 -15.41 -12.56
N ARG A 48 -1.65 -14.48 -13.30
CA ARG A 48 -1.53 -14.53 -14.77
C ARG A 48 -0.20 -15.12 -15.25
N GLY A 49 0.56 -15.72 -14.35
CA GLY A 49 1.82 -16.40 -14.67
C GLY A 49 3.03 -15.47 -14.74
N MET A 50 2.91 -14.19 -14.41
CA MET A 50 4.05 -13.27 -14.40
C MET A 50 4.90 -13.44 -13.13
N ARG A 51 6.22 -13.38 -13.29
CA ARG A 51 7.20 -13.36 -12.19
C ARG A 51 7.37 -11.91 -11.74
N VAL A 52 6.77 -11.59 -10.60
CA VAL A 52 6.71 -10.22 -10.07
C VAL A 52 7.70 -10.03 -8.94
N GLY A 53 8.45 -8.92 -8.96
CA GLY A 53 9.24 -8.42 -7.84
C GLY A 53 8.72 -7.08 -7.34
N ILE A 54 8.93 -6.80 -6.06
CA ILE A 54 8.50 -5.55 -5.44
C ILE A 54 9.70 -4.81 -4.88
N ILE A 55 9.80 -3.51 -5.16
CA ILE A 55 10.84 -2.66 -4.59
C ILE A 55 10.23 -1.56 -3.72
N SER A 56 10.80 -1.36 -2.53
CA SER A 56 10.40 -0.33 -1.58
C SER A 56 11.62 0.44 -1.05
N ARG A 57 11.38 1.57 -0.42
CA ARG A 57 12.44 2.38 0.19
C ARG A 57 12.87 1.84 1.56
N GLY A 58 12.01 1.09 2.23
CA GLY A 58 12.26 0.64 3.59
C GLY A 58 12.15 1.79 4.60
N TYR A 59 11.10 2.63 4.48
CA TYR A 59 10.90 3.74 5.40
C TYR A 59 10.75 3.23 6.85
N GLY A 60 11.45 3.87 7.80
CA GLY A 60 11.50 3.45 9.21
C GLY A 60 12.49 2.32 9.49
N GLY A 61 13.02 1.64 8.47
CA GLY A 61 14.02 0.59 8.62
C GLY A 61 15.45 1.12 8.77
N THR A 62 16.31 0.29 9.37
CA THR A 62 17.74 0.60 9.60
C THR A 62 18.66 0.14 8.46
N THR A 63 18.15 -0.64 7.50
CA THR A 63 18.94 -1.19 6.38
C THR A 63 19.53 -0.08 5.51
N LYS A 64 20.85 -0.15 5.34
CA LYS A 64 21.62 0.83 4.52
C LYS A 64 21.87 0.34 3.09
N ASN A 65 22.16 -0.94 2.92
CA ASN A 65 22.41 -1.60 1.65
C ASN A 65 21.16 -2.25 1.07
N PRO A 66 21.12 -2.51 -0.25
CA PRO A 66 20.04 -3.31 -0.83
C PRO A 66 19.92 -4.65 -0.11
N ALA A 67 18.69 -5.02 0.27
CA ALA A 67 18.44 -6.25 0.99
C ALA A 67 17.09 -6.85 0.60
N LEU A 68 17.04 -8.19 0.54
CA LEU A 68 15.78 -8.93 0.45
C LEU A 68 15.09 -8.88 1.80
N VAL A 69 13.80 -8.62 1.77
CA VAL A 69 12.96 -8.63 2.97
C VAL A 69 12.75 -10.08 3.41
N ALA A 70 13.19 -10.40 4.62
CA ALA A 70 13.05 -11.71 5.23
C ALA A 70 12.25 -11.57 6.53
N GLY A 71 11.19 -12.39 6.65
CA GLY A 71 10.30 -12.36 7.82
C GLY A 71 10.82 -13.17 9.02
N ASP A 72 11.85 -13.99 8.82
CA ASP A 72 12.47 -14.88 9.83
C ASP A 72 13.52 -14.20 10.74
N ARG A 73 13.77 -12.91 10.53
CA ARG A 73 14.69 -12.11 11.33
C ARG A 73 14.03 -11.64 12.62
N ASP A 74 14.84 -11.49 13.66
CA ASP A 74 14.39 -10.81 14.89
C ASP A 74 14.01 -9.36 14.58
N ASN A 75 12.78 -8.98 14.93
CA ASN A 75 12.22 -7.65 14.71
C ASN A 75 12.39 -7.13 13.26
N PRO A 76 11.86 -7.83 12.25
CA PRO A 76 12.11 -7.51 10.84
C PRO A 76 11.58 -6.12 10.45
N ALA A 77 10.54 -5.62 11.13
CA ALA A 77 10.00 -4.28 10.89
C ALA A 77 10.99 -3.16 11.24
N ALA A 78 11.82 -3.34 12.28
CA ALA A 78 12.88 -2.38 12.61
C ALA A 78 14.02 -2.40 11.59
N ILE A 79 14.24 -3.53 10.91
CA ILE A 79 15.31 -3.69 9.92
C ILE A 79 14.87 -3.13 8.56
N TYR A 80 13.68 -3.51 8.09
CA TYR A 80 13.21 -3.25 6.72
C TYR A 80 12.10 -2.20 6.62
N GLY A 81 11.47 -1.84 7.76
CA GLY A 81 10.24 -1.05 7.81
C GLY A 81 8.98 -1.94 7.81
N ASP A 82 7.89 -1.47 8.36
CA ASP A 82 6.62 -2.21 8.47
C ASP A 82 5.93 -2.45 7.12
N GLU A 83 5.97 -1.47 6.20
CA GLU A 83 5.34 -1.62 4.87
C GLU A 83 6.00 -2.70 4.00
N PRO A 84 7.34 -2.78 3.86
CA PRO A 84 7.99 -3.88 3.13
C PRO A 84 7.71 -5.27 3.71
N ILE A 85 7.62 -5.40 5.04
CA ILE A 85 7.26 -6.68 5.67
C ILE A 85 5.82 -7.05 5.32
N LEU A 86 4.89 -6.11 5.39
CA LEU A 86 3.50 -6.35 4.98
C LEU A 86 3.41 -6.76 3.51
N LEU A 87 4.16 -6.08 2.62
CA LEU A 87 4.23 -6.43 1.20
C LEU A 87 4.72 -7.87 1.01
N ALA A 88 5.82 -8.26 1.63
CA ALA A 88 6.38 -9.60 1.53
C ALA A 88 5.40 -10.67 2.06
N HIS A 89 4.86 -10.45 3.25
CA HIS A 89 3.94 -11.39 3.89
C HIS A 89 2.64 -11.59 3.10
N LYS A 90 2.03 -10.48 2.62
CA LYS A 90 0.74 -10.54 1.92
C LYS A 90 0.83 -10.98 0.47
N SER A 91 1.92 -10.67 -0.22
CA SER A 91 2.10 -11.07 -1.61
C SER A 91 2.74 -12.44 -1.77
N GLY A 92 3.57 -12.88 -0.81
CA GLY A 92 4.41 -14.07 -0.92
C GLY A 92 5.51 -13.95 -1.97
N LEU A 93 5.83 -12.73 -2.41
CA LEU A 93 6.75 -12.46 -3.50
C LEU A 93 8.07 -11.85 -2.99
N PRO A 94 9.14 -11.88 -3.80
CA PRO A 94 10.40 -11.23 -3.45
C PRO A 94 10.23 -9.71 -3.34
N VAL A 95 10.55 -9.17 -2.18
CA VAL A 95 10.55 -7.73 -1.89
C VAL A 95 11.96 -7.29 -1.54
N ALA A 96 12.49 -6.28 -2.23
CA ALA A 96 13.76 -5.68 -1.87
C ALA A 96 13.61 -4.24 -1.41
N VAL A 97 14.43 -3.87 -0.45
CA VAL A 97 14.51 -2.50 0.09
C VAL A 97 15.87 -1.90 -0.21
N ALA A 98 15.85 -0.62 -0.59
CA ALA A 98 17.06 0.22 -0.68
C ALA A 98 16.66 1.69 -0.66
N ARG A 99 17.56 2.56 -0.15
CA ARG A 99 17.36 4.02 -0.25
C ARG A 99 17.21 4.49 -1.69
N GLN A 100 17.98 3.91 -2.62
CA GLN A 100 17.87 4.12 -4.06
C GLN A 100 17.12 2.94 -4.68
N LYS A 101 15.93 3.18 -5.20
CA LYS A 101 15.07 2.13 -5.78
C LYS A 101 15.71 1.42 -6.98
N VAL A 102 16.57 2.10 -7.73
CA VAL A 102 17.36 1.48 -8.80
C VAL A 102 18.15 0.30 -8.24
N LYS A 103 18.89 0.52 -7.14
CA LYS A 103 19.69 -0.54 -6.51
C LYS A 103 18.85 -1.69 -5.95
N ALA A 104 17.65 -1.40 -5.46
CA ALA A 104 16.73 -2.47 -5.06
C ALA A 104 16.28 -3.32 -6.25
N GLY A 105 15.99 -2.68 -7.39
CA GLY A 105 15.63 -3.37 -8.62
C GLY A 105 16.76 -4.21 -9.21
N GLU A 106 17.96 -3.65 -9.29
CA GLU A 106 19.17 -4.37 -9.72
C GLU A 106 19.44 -5.59 -8.82
N PHE A 107 19.33 -5.41 -7.51
CA PHE A 107 19.49 -6.48 -6.53
C PHE A 107 18.47 -7.61 -6.75
N LEU A 108 17.18 -7.30 -6.95
CA LEU A 108 16.19 -8.33 -7.24
C LEU A 108 16.48 -9.09 -8.53
N LEU A 109 16.87 -8.39 -9.60
CA LEU A 109 17.15 -8.99 -10.90
C LEU A 109 18.41 -9.89 -10.91
N GLN A 110 19.35 -9.66 -9.98
CA GLN A 110 20.49 -10.56 -9.78
C GLN A 110 20.10 -11.88 -9.13
N HIS A 111 18.99 -11.92 -8.37
CA HIS A 111 18.61 -13.08 -7.57
C HIS A 111 17.38 -13.80 -8.12
N PHE A 112 16.54 -13.12 -8.89
CA PHE A 112 15.26 -13.64 -9.36
C PHE A 112 15.02 -13.34 -10.84
N PRO A 113 14.57 -14.33 -11.63
CA PRO A 113 14.15 -14.11 -13.02
C PRO A 113 12.76 -13.44 -13.00
N LEU A 114 12.70 -12.12 -13.13
CA LEU A 114 11.45 -11.35 -13.07
C LEU A 114 10.97 -10.91 -14.44
N ASP A 115 9.65 -10.81 -14.62
CA ASP A 115 9.01 -10.27 -15.82
C ASP A 115 8.56 -8.81 -15.60
N VAL A 116 8.32 -8.39 -14.35
CA VAL A 116 7.90 -7.03 -14.01
C VAL A 116 8.31 -6.67 -12.58
N ILE A 117 8.60 -5.39 -12.35
CA ILE A 117 8.87 -4.84 -11.02
C ILE A 117 7.80 -3.81 -10.66
N LEU A 118 7.18 -3.99 -9.48
CA LEU A 118 6.31 -3.01 -8.85
C LEU A 118 7.11 -2.14 -7.88
N SER A 119 7.03 -0.82 -8.03
CA SER A 119 7.73 0.12 -7.15
C SER A 119 6.73 0.78 -6.20
N ASP A 120 6.77 0.39 -4.93
CA ASP A 120 5.96 0.99 -3.88
C ASP A 120 6.48 2.37 -3.49
N ASP A 121 5.60 3.38 -3.39
CA ASP A 121 5.92 4.80 -3.13
C ASP A 121 7.05 5.34 -4.02
N GLY A 122 6.94 5.06 -5.32
CA GLY A 122 8.00 5.33 -6.29
C GLY A 122 7.90 6.67 -7.03
N LEU A 123 6.82 7.43 -6.85
CA LEU A 123 6.51 8.55 -7.73
C LEU A 123 7.59 9.63 -7.75
N GLN A 124 8.17 9.98 -6.60
CA GLN A 124 9.23 10.97 -6.43
C GLN A 124 10.64 10.42 -6.72
N HIS A 125 10.79 9.14 -7.05
CA HIS A 125 12.08 8.53 -7.39
C HIS A 125 12.38 8.63 -8.89
N TYR A 126 12.59 9.85 -9.37
CA TYR A 126 12.78 10.16 -10.80
C TYR A 126 14.01 9.53 -11.43
N ALA A 127 15.02 9.14 -10.66
CA ALA A 127 16.20 8.43 -11.15
C ALA A 127 15.86 7.04 -11.72
N LEU A 128 14.79 6.39 -11.26
CA LEU A 128 14.31 5.13 -11.81
C LEU A 128 13.37 5.42 -13.00
N LYS A 129 13.78 4.99 -14.19
CA LYS A 129 12.90 5.04 -15.37
C LYS A 129 11.73 4.09 -15.14
N ARG A 130 10.53 4.57 -15.43
CA ARG A 130 9.28 3.86 -15.25
C ARG A 130 8.57 3.70 -16.57
N ASP A 131 7.89 2.60 -16.76
CA ASP A 131 7.13 2.31 -17.97
C ASP A 131 5.65 2.65 -17.77
N LEU A 132 5.13 2.42 -16.56
CA LEU A 132 3.77 2.82 -16.19
C LEU A 132 3.76 3.51 -14.81
N GLU A 133 2.87 4.49 -14.66
CA GLU A 133 2.63 5.19 -13.41
C GLU A 133 1.17 5.07 -12.99
N ILE A 134 0.97 4.70 -11.74
CA ILE A 134 -0.31 4.62 -11.06
C ILE A 134 -0.28 5.58 -9.88
N ILE A 135 -1.09 6.63 -9.94
CA ILE A 135 -1.22 7.57 -8.81
C ILE A 135 -2.42 7.18 -7.97
N VAL A 136 -2.19 7.00 -6.67
CA VAL A 136 -3.21 6.62 -5.70
C VAL A 136 -3.58 7.83 -4.87
N LEU A 137 -4.86 8.20 -4.87
CA LEU A 137 -5.44 9.27 -4.07
C LEU A 137 -6.49 8.70 -3.11
N SER A 138 -6.51 9.18 -1.87
CA SER A 138 -7.64 8.86 -0.99
C SER A 138 -8.89 9.63 -1.40
N TYR A 139 -10.07 9.09 -1.10
CA TYR A 139 -11.34 9.78 -1.30
C TYR A 139 -11.36 11.18 -0.67
N THR A 140 -10.78 11.31 0.52
CA THR A 140 -10.68 12.58 1.25
C THR A 140 -9.88 13.64 0.49
N ALA A 141 -8.88 13.21 -0.30
CA ALA A 141 -8.09 14.11 -1.15
C ALA A 141 -8.92 14.89 -2.18
N LEU A 142 -10.04 14.33 -2.63
CA LEU A 142 -10.95 14.97 -3.58
C LEU A 142 -11.61 16.24 -3.00
N TYR A 143 -11.62 16.37 -1.68
CA TYR A 143 -12.28 17.47 -0.96
C TYR A 143 -11.30 18.39 -0.23
N GLN A 144 -10.01 18.06 -0.26
CA GLN A 144 -8.96 18.92 0.29
C GLN A 144 -8.53 19.98 -0.72
N HIS A 145 -8.18 21.16 -0.24
CA HIS A 145 -7.56 22.17 -1.09
C HIS A 145 -6.17 21.69 -1.52
N PRO A 146 -5.81 21.73 -2.82
CA PRO A 146 -4.55 21.18 -3.32
C PRO A 146 -3.36 22.12 -3.07
N SER A 147 -3.18 22.58 -1.84
CA SER A 147 -2.02 23.37 -1.44
C SER A 147 -0.77 22.52 -1.30
N LEU A 148 0.34 23.00 -1.86
CA LEU A 148 1.63 22.30 -1.81
C LEU A 148 2.28 22.47 -0.43
N LEU A 149 3.20 21.54 -0.10
CA LEU A 149 4.05 21.68 1.07
C LEU A 149 4.87 22.99 0.99
N PRO A 150 5.06 23.69 2.11
CA PRO A 150 4.63 23.39 3.50
C PRO A 150 3.20 23.85 3.84
N GLU A 151 2.52 24.60 2.98
CA GLU A 151 1.19 25.20 3.26
C GLU A 151 0.05 24.17 3.28
N GLY A 152 0.24 23.04 2.63
CA GLY A 152 -0.76 21.99 2.55
C GLY A 152 -0.15 20.58 2.42
N PRO A 153 -0.98 19.55 2.31
CA PRO A 153 -0.51 18.16 2.33
C PRO A 153 0.03 17.65 0.99
N TRP A 154 0.07 18.48 -0.06
CA TRP A 154 0.42 18.00 -1.39
C TRP A 154 1.91 18.12 -1.68
N ARG A 155 2.53 17.01 -2.11
CA ARG A 155 3.95 16.95 -2.54
C ARG A 155 4.14 17.48 -3.94
N GLU A 156 3.12 17.30 -4.81
CA GLU A 156 3.11 17.71 -6.21
C GLU A 156 1.71 18.22 -6.60
N GLY A 157 1.64 19.13 -7.55
CA GLY A 157 0.38 19.73 -7.98
C GLY A 157 -0.47 18.80 -8.85
N LEU A 158 -1.76 19.12 -9.02
CA LEU A 158 -2.73 18.32 -9.79
C LEU A 158 -2.29 18.07 -11.24
N LYS A 159 -1.48 18.94 -11.85
CA LYS A 159 -0.92 18.72 -13.19
C LYS A 159 -0.17 17.38 -13.30
N ARG A 160 0.40 16.89 -12.19
CA ARG A 160 1.10 15.60 -12.15
C ARG A 160 0.22 14.42 -12.50
N LEU A 161 -1.09 14.51 -12.21
CA LEU A 161 -2.07 13.48 -12.55
C LEU A 161 -2.23 13.27 -14.06
N GLN A 162 -2.00 14.32 -14.85
CA GLN A 162 -2.14 14.26 -16.31
C GLN A 162 -1.08 13.36 -16.95
N GLU A 163 0.09 13.22 -16.31
CA GLU A 163 1.21 12.40 -16.79
C GLU A 163 1.00 10.91 -16.51
N ALA A 164 0.29 10.56 -15.43
CA ALA A 164 0.03 9.16 -15.06
C ALA A 164 -0.89 8.45 -16.04
N GLN A 165 -0.67 7.16 -16.21
CA GLN A 165 -1.55 6.29 -17.00
C GLN A 165 -2.84 5.97 -16.26
N PHE A 166 -2.76 5.84 -14.92
CA PHE A 166 -3.92 5.51 -14.07
C PHE A 166 -3.94 6.37 -12.82
N VAL A 167 -5.15 6.76 -12.41
CA VAL A 167 -5.42 7.43 -11.14
C VAL A 167 -6.46 6.61 -10.38
N LEU A 168 -6.05 6.06 -9.24
CA LEU A 168 -6.89 5.21 -8.41
C LEU A 168 -7.41 6.01 -7.22
N ILE A 169 -8.71 6.05 -7.05
CA ILE A 169 -9.35 6.65 -5.88
C ILE A 169 -9.63 5.51 -4.88
N THR A 170 -9.04 5.60 -3.72
CA THR A 170 -9.11 4.60 -2.65
C THR A 170 -9.84 5.15 -1.43
N LYS A 171 -10.04 4.29 -0.42
CA LYS A 171 -10.66 4.67 0.86
C LYS A 171 -12.02 5.34 0.67
N ILE A 172 -12.74 4.91 -0.34
CA ILE A 172 -14.11 5.34 -0.60
C ILE A 172 -14.97 4.83 0.57
N PRO A 173 -15.77 5.70 1.21
CA PRO A 173 -16.66 5.27 2.29
C PRO A 173 -17.57 4.13 1.82
N LEU A 174 -17.81 3.16 2.70
CA LEU A 174 -18.68 2.03 2.43
C LEU A 174 -20.07 2.53 1.96
N ARG A 175 -20.63 1.86 0.95
CA ARG A 175 -21.90 2.22 0.29
C ARG A 175 -21.91 3.57 -0.44
N LYS A 176 -20.77 4.24 -0.59
CA LYS A 176 -20.70 5.48 -1.38
C LYS A 176 -20.56 5.17 -2.87
N THR A 177 -21.54 5.61 -3.64
CA THR A 177 -21.46 5.60 -5.11
C THR A 177 -20.61 6.77 -5.59
N MET A 178 -19.70 6.50 -6.51
CA MET A 178 -18.81 7.50 -7.09
C MET A 178 -19.21 7.83 -8.52
N ASP A 179 -19.13 9.12 -8.85
CA ASP A 179 -19.33 9.61 -10.22
C ASP A 179 -17.98 9.97 -10.83
N LYS A 180 -17.59 9.26 -11.91
CA LYS A 180 -16.33 9.51 -12.63
C LYS A 180 -16.29 10.90 -13.25
N LYS A 181 -17.39 11.41 -13.77
CA LYS A 181 -17.45 12.76 -14.38
C LYS A 181 -17.15 13.84 -13.35
N MET A 182 -17.74 13.72 -12.17
CA MET A 182 -17.47 14.64 -11.07
C MET A 182 -15.99 14.59 -10.66
N VAL A 183 -15.42 13.40 -10.51
CA VAL A 183 -14.00 13.22 -10.13
C VAL A 183 -13.08 13.75 -11.23
N ALA A 184 -13.37 13.46 -12.50
CA ALA A 184 -12.62 13.94 -13.67
C ALA A 184 -12.56 15.47 -13.72
N SER A 185 -13.72 16.11 -13.53
CA SER A 185 -13.82 17.58 -13.48
C SER A 185 -12.99 18.17 -12.34
N LYS A 186 -13.06 17.60 -11.12
CA LYS A 186 -12.29 18.05 -9.96
C LYS A 186 -10.78 17.90 -10.16
N LEU A 187 -10.35 16.77 -10.68
CA LEU A 187 -8.93 16.45 -10.86
C LEU A 187 -8.34 17.01 -12.16
N LYS A 188 -9.18 17.50 -13.06
CA LYS A 188 -8.82 17.99 -14.41
C LYS A 188 -8.07 16.96 -15.24
N ILE A 189 -8.55 15.71 -15.22
CA ILE A 189 -8.02 14.57 -15.98
C ILE A 189 -9.14 13.82 -16.70
N PRO A 190 -8.85 13.10 -17.80
CA PRO A 190 -9.83 12.30 -18.51
C PRO A 190 -10.42 11.17 -17.65
N GLU A 191 -11.71 10.89 -17.81
CA GLU A 191 -12.44 9.85 -17.07
C GLU A 191 -11.83 8.45 -17.24
N HIS A 192 -11.32 8.13 -18.43
CA HIS A 192 -10.74 6.82 -18.72
C HIS A 192 -9.46 6.50 -17.92
N LYS A 193 -8.83 7.52 -17.29
CA LYS A 193 -7.69 7.32 -16.39
C LYS A 193 -8.12 7.03 -14.96
N ILE A 194 -9.39 7.27 -14.59
CA ILE A 194 -9.89 7.18 -13.23
C ILE A 194 -10.50 5.83 -12.96
N PHE A 195 -10.10 5.21 -11.86
CA PHE A 195 -10.66 3.96 -11.37
C PHE A 195 -10.90 4.06 -9.87
N PHE A 196 -11.94 3.39 -9.40
CA PHE A 196 -12.31 3.33 -8.00
C PHE A 196 -11.85 2.01 -7.40
N LEU A 197 -11.26 2.08 -6.22
CA LEU A 197 -10.87 0.93 -5.43
C LEU A 197 -11.64 0.95 -4.12
N TYR A 198 -12.35 -0.13 -3.86
CA TYR A 198 -13.13 -0.30 -2.64
C TYR A 198 -12.35 -1.19 -1.66
N ASN A 199 -12.42 -0.83 -0.38
CA ASN A 199 -11.88 -1.68 0.67
C ASN A 199 -12.80 -2.88 0.89
N HIS A 200 -12.22 -4.06 0.92
CA HIS A 200 -12.88 -5.30 1.28
C HIS A 200 -12.29 -5.82 2.59
N PHE A 201 -13.08 -5.79 3.64
CA PHE A 201 -12.66 -6.28 4.95
C PHE A 201 -13.03 -7.76 5.09
N GLY A 202 -12.01 -8.59 5.09
CA GLY A 202 -12.13 -10.04 5.17
C GLY A 202 -12.37 -10.55 6.61
N PRO A 203 -12.09 -11.83 6.87
CA PRO A 203 -12.24 -12.44 8.18
C PRO A 203 -11.22 -11.89 9.19
N LEU A 204 -11.53 -12.10 10.46
CA LEU A 204 -10.55 -11.98 11.53
C LEU A 204 -9.66 -13.23 11.55
N TYR A 205 -8.43 -13.08 12.06
CA TYR A 205 -7.54 -14.19 12.39
C TYR A 205 -6.77 -13.89 13.68
N ALA A 206 -6.28 -14.92 14.37
CA ALA A 206 -5.48 -14.75 15.57
C ALA A 206 -4.10 -14.16 15.22
N LEU A 207 -3.57 -13.26 16.05
CA LEU A 207 -2.23 -12.72 15.86
C LEU A 207 -1.19 -13.88 15.83
N GLY A 208 -0.31 -13.86 14.84
CA GLY A 208 0.66 -14.94 14.60
C GLY A 208 0.12 -16.11 13.76
N HIS A 209 -1.19 -16.22 13.55
CA HIS A 209 -1.86 -17.33 12.88
C HIS A 209 -2.79 -16.88 11.74
N PRO A 210 -2.27 -16.35 10.64
CA PRO A 210 -3.09 -15.81 9.53
C PRO A 210 -3.94 -16.88 8.83
N GLU A 211 -3.59 -18.14 8.94
CA GLU A 211 -4.35 -19.29 8.45
C GLU A 211 -5.58 -19.59 9.31
N LYS A 212 -5.59 -19.20 10.58
CA LYS A 212 -6.64 -19.48 11.54
C LYS A 212 -7.71 -18.40 11.52
N ARG A 213 -8.66 -18.52 10.61
CA ARG A 213 -9.79 -17.59 10.49
C ARG A 213 -10.76 -17.75 11.65
N ILE A 214 -11.15 -16.63 12.25
CA ILE A 214 -12.05 -16.56 13.41
C ILE A 214 -13.35 -15.87 13.00
N PRO A 215 -14.50 -16.56 13.03
CA PRO A 215 -15.81 -15.92 12.89
C PRO A 215 -16.08 -14.94 14.05
N VAL A 216 -16.81 -13.87 13.79
CA VAL A 216 -17.14 -12.85 14.81
C VAL A 216 -17.83 -13.48 16.04
N ARG A 217 -18.68 -14.48 15.83
CA ARG A 217 -19.40 -15.19 16.91
C ARG A 217 -18.46 -15.99 17.84
N ASP A 218 -17.25 -16.32 17.38
CA ASP A 218 -16.28 -17.11 18.14
C ASP A 218 -15.25 -16.20 18.86
N LEU A 219 -15.43 -14.90 18.81
CA LEU A 219 -14.64 -13.97 19.60
C LEU A 219 -14.92 -14.16 21.10
N PRO A 220 -13.90 -13.97 21.98
CA PRO A 220 -14.11 -14.05 23.42
C PRO A 220 -15.21 -13.12 23.89
N GLY A 221 -16.04 -13.61 24.80
CA GLY A 221 -17.03 -12.76 25.48
C GLY A 221 -16.37 -11.65 26.28
N GLY A 222 -17.15 -10.58 26.53
CA GLY A 222 -16.70 -9.42 27.31
C GLY A 222 -16.32 -8.21 26.46
N PRO A 223 -15.64 -7.22 27.06
CA PRO A 223 -15.33 -5.96 26.40
C PRO A 223 -14.30 -6.11 25.27
N ILE A 224 -14.66 -5.64 24.07
CA ILE A 224 -13.81 -5.67 22.89
C ILE A 224 -13.21 -4.27 22.66
N ALA A 225 -11.88 -4.21 22.52
CA ALA A 225 -11.18 -3.01 22.08
C ALA A 225 -10.66 -3.17 20.64
N ALA A 226 -10.81 -2.13 19.83
CA ALA A 226 -10.09 -1.98 18.58
C ALA A 226 -8.93 -1.02 18.76
N ALA A 227 -7.72 -1.38 18.33
CA ALA A 227 -6.53 -0.54 18.45
C ALA A 227 -5.76 -0.48 17.12
N CYS A 228 -5.32 0.70 16.72
CA CYS A 228 -4.52 0.85 15.51
C CYS A 228 -3.55 2.05 15.58
N ALA A 229 -2.44 1.93 14.85
CA ALA A 229 -1.46 2.98 14.63
C ALA A 229 -1.26 3.20 13.12
N ILE A 230 -2.31 3.74 12.48
CA ILE A 230 -2.39 4.03 11.05
C ILE A 230 -2.85 5.47 10.81
N GLY A 231 -2.54 6.04 9.63
CA GLY A 231 -2.83 7.44 9.31
C GLY A 231 -4.32 7.81 9.23
N GLU A 232 -5.23 6.84 8.99
CA GLU A 232 -6.68 7.06 8.94
C GLU A 232 -7.42 5.94 9.68
N PRO A 233 -7.58 6.06 11.01
CA PRO A 233 -8.14 5.00 11.85
C PRO A 233 -9.65 4.77 11.68
N GLU A 234 -10.39 5.79 11.24
CA GLU A 234 -11.86 5.76 11.17
C GLU A 234 -12.40 4.63 10.29
N SER A 235 -11.78 4.39 9.14
CA SER A 235 -12.20 3.32 8.23
C SER A 235 -12.11 1.93 8.87
N PHE A 236 -11.11 1.71 9.71
CA PHE A 236 -10.93 0.46 10.46
C PHE A 236 -12.04 0.28 11.51
N PHE A 237 -12.34 1.32 12.29
CA PHE A 237 -13.38 1.25 13.31
C PHE A 237 -14.79 1.09 12.72
N ILE A 238 -15.07 1.79 11.61
CA ILE A 238 -16.33 1.64 10.87
C ILE A 238 -16.47 0.20 10.36
N ALA A 239 -15.45 -0.37 9.77
CA ALA A 239 -15.46 -1.73 9.25
C ALA A 239 -15.78 -2.78 10.34
N LEU A 240 -15.24 -2.63 11.54
CA LEU A 240 -15.53 -3.51 12.66
C LEU A 240 -17.00 -3.37 13.12
N LYS A 241 -17.53 -2.14 13.20
CA LYS A 241 -18.93 -1.89 13.52
C LYS A 241 -19.87 -2.50 12.49
N GLU A 242 -19.56 -2.37 11.19
CA GLU A 242 -20.39 -2.96 10.12
C GLU A 242 -20.35 -4.49 10.11
N LYS A 243 -19.27 -5.11 10.62
CA LYS A 243 -19.22 -6.55 10.89
C LYS A 243 -20.04 -6.96 12.14
N GLY A 244 -20.71 -6.03 12.81
CA GLY A 244 -21.49 -6.31 14.00
C GLY A 244 -20.66 -6.52 15.25
N ILE A 245 -19.40 -6.06 15.29
CA ILE A 245 -18.54 -6.19 16.47
C ILE A 245 -18.83 -5.05 17.44
N PRO A 246 -19.31 -5.33 18.67
CA PRO A 246 -19.66 -4.33 19.66
C PRO A 246 -18.37 -3.79 20.34
N LEU A 247 -17.79 -2.73 19.77
CA LEU A 247 -16.60 -2.12 20.34
C LEU A 247 -16.91 -1.33 21.60
N GLN A 248 -16.24 -1.65 22.70
CA GLN A 248 -16.25 -0.85 23.92
C GLN A 248 -15.21 0.27 23.88
N ALA A 249 -14.09 0.07 23.18
CA ALA A 249 -13.08 1.09 22.98
C ALA A 249 -12.54 1.09 21.56
N SER A 250 -12.35 2.30 20.99
CA SER A 250 -11.68 2.54 19.73
C SER A 250 -10.43 3.40 20.01
N LEU A 251 -9.25 2.82 19.91
CA LEU A 251 -7.99 3.40 20.35
C LEU A 251 -7.08 3.67 19.15
N SER A 252 -6.84 4.93 18.84
CA SER A 252 -5.89 5.34 17.81
C SER A 252 -4.57 5.80 18.44
N TYR A 253 -3.48 5.35 17.86
CA TYR A 253 -2.12 5.72 18.23
C TYR A 253 -1.46 6.45 17.04
N ARG A 254 -0.36 7.16 17.30
CA ARG A 254 0.42 7.79 16.24
C ARG A 254 0.86 6.75 15.21
N ASP A 255 0.77 7.09 13.92
CA ASP A 255 1.18 6.20 12.82
C ASP A 255 2.60 5.65 13.05
N HIS A 256 2.82 4.37 12.70
CA HIS A 256 4.04 3.60 12.93
C HIS A 256 4.39 3.28 14.40
N THR A 257 3.61 3.71 15.38
CA THR A 257 3.84 3.37 16.79
C THR A 257 3.58 1.88 17.05
N LEU A 258 4.36 1.27 17.95
CA LEU A 258 4.10 -0.07 18.46
C LEU A 258 2.94 -0.01 19.47
N LEU A 259 1.89 -0.82 19.27
CA LEU A 259 0.72 -0.85 20.14
C LEU A 259 1.07 -1.51 21.49
N PRO A 260 0.60 -1.02 22.64
CA PRO A 260 0.87 -1.64 23.94
C PRO A 260 -0.03 -2.87 24.19
N LEU A 261 0.04 -3.90 23.31
CA LEU A 261 -0.90 -5.02 23.30
C LEU A 261 -0.99 -5.74 24.65
N LYS A 262 0.13 -5.95 25.35
CA LYS A 262 0.12 -6.59 26.68
C LYS A 262 -0.71 -5.80 27.69
N LYS A 263 -0.61 -4.46 27.70
CA LYS A 263 -1.43 -3.60 28.58
C LYS A 263 -2.91 -3.60 28.16
N LEU A 264 -3.18 -3.59 26.87
CA LEU A 264 -4.55 -3.64 26.34
C LEU A 264 -5.23 -4.96 26.74
N ARG A 265 -4.49 -6.08 26.67
CA ARG A 265 -5.00 -7.41 27.06
C ARG A 265 -5.31 -7.54 28.55
N GLN A 266 -4.66 -6.78 29.42
CA GLN A 266 -5.02 -6.75 30.84
C GLN A 266 -6.40 -6.14 31.09
N ARG A 267 -6.84 -5.23 30.20
CA ARG A 267 -8.11 -4.51 30.34
C ARG A 267 -9.23 -5.08 29.48
N TYR A 268 -8.88 -5.65 28.30
CA TYR A 268 -9.83 -6.14 27.31
C TYR A 268 -9.53 -7.60 26.97
N PRO A 269 -10.47 -8.54 27.20
CA PRO A 269 -10.30 -9.95 26.83
C PRO A 269 -10.18 -10.17 25.31
N CYS A 270 -10.59 -9.20 24.51
CA CYS A 270 -10.45 -9.20 23.06
C CYS A 270 -9.91 -7.86 22.57
N VAL A 271 -8.80 -7.89 21.81
CA VAL A 271 -8.21 -6.72 21.17
C VAL A 271 -8.09 -6.99 19.67
N ILE A 272 -8.67 -6.12 18.84
CA ILE A 272 -8.60 -6.25 17.38
C ILE A 272 -7.68 -5.16 16.83
N ILE A 273 -6.75 -5.55 15.96
CA ILE A 273 -5.76 -4.66 15.35
C ILE A 273 -5.79 -4.76 13.82
N THR A 274 -5.08 -3.85 13.14
CA THR A 274 -4.90 -3.90 11.67
C THR A 274 -3.76 -4.84 11.26
N GLU A 275 -3.75 -5.29 10.00
CA GLU A 275 -2.63 -6.05 9.44
C GLU A 275 -1.31 -5.25 9.43
N LYS A 276 -1.37 -3.94 9.18
CA LYS A 276 -0.19 -3.06 9.25
C LYS A 276 0.42 -3.02 10.66
N ASP A 277 -0.41 -3.12 11.69
CA ASP A 277 0.08 -3.20 13.06
C ASP A 277 0.58 -4.60 13.41
N ALA A 278 -0.10 -5.64 12.93
CA ALA A 278 0.23 -7.03 13.21
C ALA A 278 1.66 -7.41 12.76
N VAL A 279 2.15 -6.90 11.63
CA VAL A 279 3.50 -7.21 11.12
C VAL A 279 4.63 -6.75 12.04
N LYS A 280 4.36 -5.79 12.95
CA LYS A 280 5.30 -5.35 13.98
C LYS A 280 5.49 -6.37 15.10
N TYR A 281 4.65 -7.41 15.13
CA TYR A 281 4.66 -8.50 16.13
C TYR A 281 4.97 -9.84 15.46
N SER A 282 5.75 -9.86 14.38
CA SER A 282 6.17 -11.08 13.71
C SER A 282 6.82 -12.05 14.69
N GLY A 283 6.37 -13.31 14.70
CA GLY A 283 6.85 -14.34 15.63
C GLY A 283 6.31 -14.21 17.05
N VAL A 284 5.40 -13.27 17.33
CA VAL A 284 4.79 -13.09 18.65
C VAL A 284 3.34 -13.58 18.60
N ASP A 285 3.00 -14.51 19.48
CA ASP A 285 1.62 -14.92 19.74
C ASP A 285 1.14 -14.27 21.05
N ILE A 286 0.00 -13.59 20.97
CA ILE A 286 -0.66 -13.00 22.15
C ILE A 286 -2.12 -13.44 22.11
N GLU A 287 -2.48 -14.37 22.97
CA GLU A 287 -3.84 -14.84 23.12
C GLU A 287 -4.83 -13.68 23.28
N GLY A 288 -5.98 -13.75 22.57
CA GLY A 288 -7.03 -12.74 22.59
C GLY A 288 -6.71 -11.48 21.78
N VAL A 289 -5.62 -11.47 21.00
CA VAL A 289 -5.36 -10.45 19.98
C VAL A 289 -5.73 -11.00 18.60
N TYR A 290 -6.57 -10.26 17.91
CA TYR A 290 -7.07 -10.61 16.58
C TYR A 290 -6.72 -9.54 15.56
N VAL A 291 -6.62 -9.94 14.31
CA VAL A 291 -6.25 -9.07 13.19
C VAL A 291 -7.40 -9.03 12.19
N LEU A 292 -7.84 -7.85 11.81
CA LEU A 292 -8.80 -7.69 10.72
C LEU A 292 -8.06 -7.69 9.39
N SER A 293 -8.36 -8.68 8.54
CA SER A 293 -7.78 -8.72 7.20
C SER A 293 -8.43 -7.68 6.28
N MET A 294 -7.63 -7.10 5.39
CA MET A 294 -8.09 -6.12 4.41
C MET A 294 -7.49 -6.44 3.04
N ALA A 295 -8.32 -6.31 2.01
CA ALA A 295 -7.95 -6.31 0.60
C ALA A 295 -8.58 -5.10 -0.09
N VAL A 296 -8.17 -4.81 -1.30
CA VAL A 296 -8.82 -3.83 -2.17
C VAL A 296 -9.39 -4.53 -3.39
N GLU A 297 -10.55 -4.07 -3.82
CA GLU A 297 -11.21 -4.53 -5.03
C GLU A 297 -11.35 -3.36 -6.00
N PRO A 298 -10.60 -3.34 -7.11
CA PRO A 298 -10.74 -2.32 -8.12
C PRO A 298 -11.92 -2.60 -9.04
N GLU A 299 -12.36 -1.59 -9.77
CA GLU A 299 -13.27 -1.78 -10.88
C GLU A 299 -12.72 -2.79 -11.90
N ASN A 300 -13.58 -3.66 -12.43
CA ASN A 300 -13.21 -4.75 -13.34
C ASN A 300 -12.35 -4.30 -14.54
N ALA A 301 -12.60 -3.11 -15.07
CA ALA A 301 -11.88 -2.58 -16.22
C ALA A 301 -10.42 -2.18 -15.93
N PHE A 302 -10.04 -1.93 -14.67
CA PHE A 302 -8.71 -1.44 -14.33
C PHE A 302 -7.61 -2.43 -14.72
N LEU A 303 -7.71 -3.66 -14.24
CA LEU A 303 -6.69 -4.67 -14.47
C LEU A 303 -6.54 -5.03 -15.96
N SER A 304 -7.66 -5.11 -16.69
CA SER A 304 -7.65 -5.39 -18.13
C SER A 304 -6.92 -4.29 -18.91
N GLN A 305 -7.18 -3.02 -18.59
CA GLN A 305 -6.48 -1.90 -19.22
C GLN A 305 -5.00 -1.82 -18.84
N LEU A 306 -4.66 -2.17 -17.60
CA LEU A 306 -3.26 -2.25 -17.18
C LEU A 306 -2.48 -3.29 -17.99
N ILE A 307 -3.03 -4.50 -18.11
CA ILE A 307 -2.44 -5.58 -18.92
C ILE A 307 -2.30 -5.16 -20.39
N GLN A 308 -3.33 -4.57 -20.97
CA GLN A 308 -3.26 -4.08 -22.34
C GLN A 308 -2.11 -3.09 -22.54
N LYS A 309 -1.94 -2.15 -21.59
CA LYS A 309 -0.81 -1.19 -21.67
C LYS A 309 0.54 -1.87 -21.48
N MET A 310 0.66 -2.90 -20.64
CA MET A 310 1.88 -3.68 -20.49
C MET A 310 2.26 -4.41 -21.78
N ASN A 311 1.32 -5.09 -22.41
CA ASN A 311 1.55 -5.80 -23.68
C ASN A 311 2.01 -4.84 -24.79
N ASN A 312 1.50 -3.61 -24.81
CA ASN A 312 1.93 -2.58 -25.76
C ASN A 312 3.37 -2.10 -25.52
N LEU A 313 3.90 -2.22 -24.29
CA LEU A 313 5.32 -1.92 -24.00
C LEU A 313 6.26 -2.97 -24.61
N GLU A 314 5.85 -4.23 -24.64
CA GLU A 314 6.62 -5.33 -25.22
C GLU A 314 6.65 -5.29 -26.76
N SER A 315 5.60 -4.76 -27.37
CA SER A 315 5.46 -4.66 -28.84
C SER A 315 6.21 -3.47 -29.47
N THR A 316 6.73 -2.57 -28.65
CA THR A 316 7.51 -1.41 -29.15
C THR A 316 8.98 -1.82 -29.23
N PRO A 317 9.61 -1.87 -30.41
CA PRO A 317 11.04 -2.21 -30.52
C PRO A 317 11.88 -1.23 -29.70
N LYS A 318 12.81 -1.78 -28.91
CA LYS A 318 13.72 -1.04 -28.01
C LYS A 318 14.81 -0.31 -28.78
#